data_8c5fafa3269787d73bccaf480ad601a4
#
_entry.id   8c5fafa3269787d73bccaf480ad601a4
#
_cell.length_a   1.000
_cell.length_b   1.000
_cell.length_c   1.000
_cell.angle_alpha   90.00
_cell.angle_beta   90.00
_cell.angle_gamma   90.00
#
_symmetry.space_group_name_H-M   'P 1'
#
loop_
_entity.id
_entity.type
_entity.pdbx_description
1 polymer ?
#
loop_
_entity_poly.entity_id
_entity_poly.type
_entity_poly.pdbx_seq_one_letter_code
_entity_poly.pdbx_strand_id
1 'polypeptide(L)'
;MNEQELKNILQAVIMASSTPMTIDKLLAVFPENAQPERDEIQAALQGLAEDCNDKSFELKQVSSGYRFQVKKDYTEYVSRLWEERPARYSRALLETLALVAYRQPITRAEIEGVRGVSVSSTIMKTLLEREWVKVVGHRDVPGKPAIYATSKTFLDYFNLKSLEDLPPLAELRDLDKINEELELRYPDMPKENIEEAAESDATDDTAVVTLESAEETTETAAEEDNSETQEALSAEN
;
A
#
# COMPACT_ATOMS: atom_id res chain seq x y z
N MET A 1 35.69 1.00 -15.42
CA MET A 1 35.35 0.24 -14.19
C MET A 1 35.23 -1.23 -14.59
N ASN A 2 35.70 -2.18 -13.79
CA ASN A 2 35.53 -3.58 -14.17
C ASN A 2 34.16 -4.09 -13.70
N GLU A 3 33.68 -5.19 -14.32
CA GLU A 3 32.35 -5.75 -14.03
C GLU A 3 32.18 -6.14 -12.55
N GLN A 4 33.21 -6.75 -11.95
CA GLN A 4 33.16 -7.16 -10.54
C GLN A 4 33.13 -5.97 -9.58
N GLU A 5 33.82 -4.90 -9.91
CA GLU A 5 33.79 -3.65 -9.15
C GLU A 5 32.39 -3.01 -9.22
N LEU A 6 31.78 -3.00 -10.41
CA LEU A 6 30.42 -2.53 -10.61
C LEU A 6 29.40 -3.34 -9.78
N LYS A 7 29.48 -4.67 -9.83
CA LYS A 7 28.64 -5.55 -9.00
C LYS A 7 28.79 -5.24 -7.51
N ASN A 8 30.01 -5.07 -7.02
CA ASN A 8 30.27 -4.80 -5.60
C ASN A 8 29.69 -3.43 -5.18
N ILE A 9 29.81 -2.40 -6.01
CA ILE A 9 29.21 -1.08 -5.74
C ILE A 9 27.69 -1.18 -5.71
N LEU A 10 27.08 -1.82 -6.72
CA LEU A 10 25.62 -1.99 -6.78
C LEU A 10 25.11 -2.78 -5.57
N GLN A 11 25.81 -3.84 -5.19
CA GLN A 11 25.45 -4.62 -3.99
C GLN A 11 25.49 -3.74 -2.73
N ALA A 12 26.54 -2.98 -2.52
CA ALA A 12 26.69 -2.09 -1.36
C ALA A 12 25.59 -1.03 -1.31
N VAL A 13 25.30 -0.38 -2.45
CA VAL A 13 24.27 0.67 -2.56
C VAL A 13 22.88 0.12 -2.28
N ILE A 14 22.52 -1.01 -2.89
CA ILE A 14 21.20 -1.62 -2.70
C ILE A 14 21.03 -2.13 -1.26
N MET A 15 22.08 -2.69 -0.64
CA MET A 15 22.04 -3.12 0.75
C MET A 15 21.90 -1.96 1.74
N ALA A 16 22.52 -0.83 1.44
CA ALA A 16 22.42 0.37 2.28
C ALA A 16 21.09 1.10 2.14
N SER A 17 20.35 0.85 1.05
CA SER A 17 19.06 1.49 0.79
C SER A 17 17.92 0.84 1.58
N SER A 18 17.10 1.65 2.23
CA SER A 18 15.86 1.22 2.90
C SER A 18 14.70 1.00 1.94
N THR A 19 14.81 1.47 0.69
CA THR A 19 13.77 1.39 -0.34
C THR A 19 14.32 0.74 -1.62
N PRO A 20 13.47 0.12 -2.45
CA PRO A 20 13.92 -0.42 -3.73
C PRO A 20 14.58 0.66 -4.61
N MET A 21 15.64 0.29 -5.30
CA MET A 21 16.43 1.19 -6.13
C MET A 21 16.14 0.98 -7.60
N THR A 22 15.68 2.04 -8.29
CA THR A 22 15.52 2.02 -9.76
C THR A 22 16.89 2.11 -10.43
N ILE A 23 16.98 1.67 -11.68
CA ILE A 23 18.23 1.81 -12.47
C ILE A 23 18.66 3.27 -12.54
N ASP A 24 17.73 4.22 -12.68
CA ASP A 24 18.07 5.65 -12.74
C ASP A 24 18.66 6.16 -11.42
N LYS A 25 18.15 5.69 -10.27
CA LYS A 25 18.75 6.00 -8.96
C LYS A 25 20.13 5.35 -8.79
N LEU A 26 20.32 4.14 -9.31
CA LEU A 26 21.62 3.47 -9.29
C LEU A 26 22.63 4.20 -10.18
N LEU A 27 22.23 4.67 -11.36
CA LEU A 27 23.05 5.50 -12.22
C LEU A 27 23.49 6.81 -11.54
N ALA A 28 22.57 7.45 -10.81
CA ALA A 28 22.84 8.71 -10.13
C ALA A 28 23.85 8.61 -8.97
N VAL A 29 24.19 7.41 -8.52
CA VAL A 29 25.23 7.20 -7.48
C VAL A 29 26.63 7.40 -8.05
N PHE A 30 26.81 7.22 -9.35
CA PHE A 30 28.12 7.37 -10.02
C PHE A 30 28.37 8.82 -10.41
N PRO A 31 29.62 9.30 -10.29
CA PRO A 31 29.98 10.62 -10.78
C PRO A 31 29.87 10.67 -12.31
N GLU A 32 29.52 11.82 -12.87
CA GLU A 32 29.23 12.00 -14.32
C GLU A 32 30.39 11.52 -15.23
N ASN A 33 31.62 11.63 -14.78
CA ASN A 33 32.81 11.22 -15.54
C ASN A 33 33.09 9.70 -15.49
N ALA A 34 32.41 8.96 -14.64
CA ALA A 34 32.58 7.50 -14.46
C ALA A 34 31.23 6.75 -14.42
N GLN A 35 30.18 7.35 -14.95
CA GLN A 35 28.85 6.76 -14.97
C GLN A 35 28.81 5.59 -15.98
N PRO A 36 28.43 4.37 -15.53
CA PRO A 36 28.27 3.23 -16.42
C PRO A 36 27.04 3.42 -17.34
N GLU A 37 27.01 2.69 -18.45
CA GLU A 37 25.83 2.64 -19.29
C GLU A 37 24.69 1.87 -18.61
N ARG A 38 23.44 2.16 -19.02
CA ARG A 38 22.24 1.52 -18.46
C ARG A 38 22.28 0.00 -18.63
N ASP A 39 22.76 -0.47 -19.77
CA ASP A 39 22.87 -1.89 -20.11
C ASP A 39 23.94 -2.60 -19.26
N GLU A 40 25.02 -1.90 -18.93
CA GLU A 40 26.08 -2.41 -18.01
C GLU A 40 25.52 -2.62 -16.61
N ILE A 41 24.72 -1.67 -16.09
CA ILE A 41 24.06 -1.82 -14.79
C ILE A 41 23.08 -3.00 -14.84
N GLN A 42 22.30 -3.13 -15.90
CA GLN A 42 21.33 -4.22 -16.02
C GLN A 42 22.02 -5.59 -16.09
N ALA A 43 23.11 -5.72 -16.85
CA ALA A 43 23.92 -6.93 -16.89
C ALA A 43 24.55 -7.26 -15.53
N ALA A 44 25.09 -6.23 -14.85
CA ALA A 44 25.67 -6.41 -13.51
C ALA A 44 24.63 -6.82 -12.46
N LEU A 45 23.39 -6.29 -12.51
CA LEU A 45 22.28 -6.70 -11.64
C LEU A 45 21.85 -8.15 -11.91
N GLN A 46 21.84 -8.58 -13.17
CA GLN A 46 21.56 -9.97 -13.52
C GLN A 46 22.63 -10.91 -12.96
N GLY A 47 23.92 -10.60 -13.19
CA GLY A 47 25.01 -11.38 -12.61
C GLY A 47 25.01 -11.37 -11.08
N LEU A 48 24.64 -10.26 -10.45
CA LEU A 48 24.49 -10.17 -9.01
C LEU A 48 23.35 -11.05 -8.47
N ALA A 49 22.25 -11.17 -9.21
CA ALA A 49 21.16 -12.08 -8.86
C ALA A 49 21.60 -13.54 -8.93
N GLU A 50 22.40 -13.90 -9.95
CA GLU A 50 23.00 -15.25 -10.09
C GLU A 50 23.98 -15.54 -8.94
N ASP A 51 24.82 -14.57 -8.58
CA ASP A 51 25.80 -14.69 -7.47
C ASP A 51 25.11 -14.87 -6.10
N CYS A 52 23.79 -14.60 -6.00
CA CYS A 52 23.00 -14.81 -4.80
C CYS A 52 22.32 -16.19 -4.71
N ASN A 53 22.45 -17.07 -5.72
CA ASN A 53 21.78 -18.35 -5.74
C ASN A 53 22.13 -19.25 -4.53
N ASP A 54 23.39 -19.23 -4.12
CA ASP A 54 23.89 -20.03 -2.98
C ASP A 54 23.91 -19.27 -1.64
N LYS A 55 23.37 -18.03 -1.62
CA LYS A 55 23.32 -17.19 -0.42
C LYS A 55 21.97 -17.30 0.28
N SER A 56 21.90 -16.82 1.53
CA SER A 56 20.68 -16.77 2.34
C SER A 56 19.73 -15.62 1.94
N PHE A 57 20.15 -14.77 1.03
CA PHE A 57 19.39 -13.64 0.50
C PHE A 57 19.37 -13.67 -1.03
N GLU A 58 18.45 -12.98 -1.62
CA GLU A 58 18.28 -12.85 -3.07
C GLU A 58 18.12 -11.38 -3.47
N LEU A 59 18.55 -11.05 -4.70
CA LEU A 59 18.22 -9.77 -5.32
C LEU A 59 16.88 -9.91 -6.03
N LYS A 60 15.88 -9.15 -5.56
CA LYS A 60 14.54 -9.17 -6.14
C LYS A 60 14.24 -7.87 -6.85
N GLN A 61 13.73 -7.99 -8.08
CA GLN A 61 13.15 -6.87 -8.80
C GLN A 61 11.66 -6.77 -8.47
N VAL A 62 11.23 -5.60 -8.02
CA VAL A 62 9.83 -5.25 -7.73
C VAL A 62 9.44 -4.02 -8.56
N SER A 63 8.19 -3.56 -8.45
CA SER A 63 7.70 -2.42 -9.24
C SER A 63 8.52 -1.15 -9.07
N SER A 64 9.00 -0.88 -7.86
CA SER A 64 9.80 0.32 -7.53
C SER A 64 11.31 0.16 -7.75
N GLY A 65 11.77 -1.01 -8.21
CA GLY A 65 13.19 -1.26 -8.49
C GLY A 65 13.74 -2.54 -7.91
N TYR A 66 15.01 -2.53 -7.50
CA TYR A 66 15.74 -3.68 -6.97
C TYR A 66 15.95 -3.56 -5.48
N ARG A 67 15.81 -4.67 -4.76
CA ARG A 67 16.11 -4.78 -3.32
C ARG A 67 16.66 -6.16 -2.99
N PHE A 68 17.45 -6.25 -1.92
CA PHE A 68 17.77 -7.53 -1.32
C PHE A 68 16.67 -7.94 -0.34
N GLN A 69 16.38 -9.22 -0.32
CA GLN A 69 15.49 -9.83 0.67
C GLN A 69 16.03 -11.19 1.10
N VAL A 70 15.67 -11.62 2.30
CA VAL A 70 15.99 -12.94 2.81
C VAL A 70 15.15 -13.98 2.06
N LYS A 71 15.77 -15.12 1.68
CA LYS A 71 15.05 -16.24 1.06
C LYS A 71 14.05 -16.87 2.03
N LYS A 72 12.96 -17.40 1.48
CA LYS A 72 11.86 -18.00 2.25
C LYS A 72 12.32 -19.10 3.21
N ASP A 73 13.34 -19.87 2.84
CA ASP A 73 13.90 -20.97 3.64
C ASP A 73 14.42 -20.52 5.01
N TYR A 74 14.78 -19.25 5.14
CA TYR A 74 15.33 -18.70 6.39
C TYR A 74 14.30 -17.85 7.16
N THR A 75 13.06 -17.73 6.67
CA THR A 75 12.02 -16.87 7.26
C THR A 75 11.72 -17.25 8.71
N GLU A 76 11.69 -18.54 9.02
CA GLU A 76 11.42 -19.02 10.38
C GLU A 76 12.46 -18.52 11.39
N TYR A 77 13.74 -18.50 11.01
CA TYR A 77 14.83 -18.02 11.89
C TYR A 77 14.77 -16.49 12.03
N VAL A 78 14.55 -15.80 10.92
CA VAL A 78 14.53 -14.33 10.89
C VAL A 78 13.32 -13.78 11.65
N SER A 79 12.16 -14.45 11.57
CA SER A 79 10.95 -14.02 12.30
C SER A 79 11.10 -14.06 13.82
N ARG A 80 12.04 -14.87 14.35
CA ARG A 80 12.33 -14.95 15.79
C ARG A 80 13.12 -13.74 16.32
N LEU A 81 13.67 -12.88 15.43
CA LEU A 81 14.34 -11.64 15.84
C LEU A 81 13.35 -10.59 16.36
N TRP A 82 12.09 -10.69 15.97
CA TRP A 82 11.04 -9.78 16.40
C TRP A 82 10.07 -10.52 17.31
N GLU A 83 9.83 -9.99 18.50
CA GLU A 83 8.85 -10.54 19.46
C GLU A 83 7.40 -10.34 18.94
N GLU A 84 7.19 -9.34 18.09
CA GLU A 84 5.89 -9.05 17.53
C GLU A 84 5.51 -10.06 16.45
N ARG A 85 4.37 -10.72 16.65
CA ARG A 85 3.80 -11.60 15.62
C ARG A 85 3.29 -10.75 14.46
N PRO A 86 3.60 -11.12 13.21
CA PRO A 86 3.05 -10.40 12.05
C PRO A 86 1.53 -10.43 12.08
N ALA A 87 0.93 -9.26 11.82
CA ALA A 87 -0.52 -9.12 11.75
C ALA A 87 -1.08 -10.05 10.67
N ARG A 88 -2.13 -10.79 11.00
CA ARG A 88 -2.86 -11.62 10.04
C ARG A 88 -3.90 -10.80 9.33
N TYR A 89 -4.06 -11.09 8.07
CA TYR A 89 -5.11 -10.49 7.26
C TYR A 89 -6.31 -11.44 7.21
N SER A 90 -7.51 -10.89 7.44
CA SER A 90 -8.73 -11.68 7.32
C SER A 90 -8.92 -12.16 5.87
N ARG A 91 -9.57 -13.30 5.68
CA ARG A 91 -9.95 -13.81 4.36
C ARG A 91 -10.74 -12.77 3.57
N ALA A 92 -11.67 -12.09 4.21
CA ALA A 92 -12.48 -11.04 3.60
C ALA A 92 -11.65 -9.86 3.06
N LEU A 93 -10.59 -9.45 3.77
CA LEU A 93 -9.67 -8.42 3.31
C LEU A 93 -8.89 -8.90 2.08
N LEU A 94 -8.36 -10.12 2.10
CA LEU A 94 -7.59 -10.67 0.98
C LEU A 94 -8.46 -10.90 -0.26
N GLU A 95 -9.70 -11.36 -0.12
CA GLU A 95 -10.66 -11.48 -1.21
C GLU A 95 -11.00 -10.11 -1.83
N THR A 96 -11.21 -9.10 -1.00
CA THR A 96 -11.46 -7.73 -1.46
C THR A 96 -10.26 -7.17 -2.21
N LEU A 97 -9.05 -7.35 -1.67
CA LEU A 97 -7.80 -6.93 -2.31
C LEU A 97 -7.59 -7.64 -3.66
N ALA A 98 -7.83 -8.95 -3.71
CA ALA A 98 -7.74 -9.73 -4.94
C ALA A 98 -8.70 -9.21 -6.02
N LEU A 99 -9.97 -8.92 -5.66
CA LEU A 99 -10.92 -8.33 -6.60
C LEU A 99 -10.46 -7.00 -7.14
N VAL A 100 -9.91 -6.13 -6.28
CA VAL A 100 -9.31 -4.87 -6.76
C VAL A 100 -8.16 -5.16 -7.71
N ALA A 101 -7.23 -6.07 -7.36
CA ALA A 101 -6.06 -6.36 -8.19
C ALA A 101 -6.40 -6.91 -9.58
N TYR A 102 -7.41 -7.80 -9.67
CA TYR A 102 -7.76 -8.44 -10.95
C TYR A 102 -8.80 -7.70 -11.78
N ARG A 103 -9.61 -6.82 -11.16
CA ARG A 103 -10.73 -6.15 -11.84
C ARG A 103 -10.64 -4.64 -11.88
N GLN A 104 -9.56 -4.07 -11.37
CA GLN A 104 -9.35 -2.63 -11.42
C GLN A 104 -9.46 -2.04 -12.84
N PRO A 105 -10.01 -0.81 -12.99
CA PRO A 105 -10.56 0.07 -11.94
C PRO A 105 -11.98 -0.35 -11.50
N ILE A 106 -12.24 -0.44 -10.17
CA ILE A 106 -13.47 -1.00 -9.62
C ILE A 106 -14.00 -0.15 -8.46
N THR A 107 -15.33 -0.08 -8.30
CA THR A 107 -16.00 0.59 -7.18
C THR A 107 -16.34 -0.40 -6.06
N ARG A 108 -16.61 0.11 -4.84
CA ARG A 108 -17.04 -0.71 -3.71
C ARG A 108 -18.31 -1.52 -4.04
N ALA A 109 -19.31 -0.92 -4.66
CA ALA A 109 -20.55 -1.59 -5.04
C ALA A 109 -20.30 -2.74 -6.04
N GLU A 110 -19.35 -2.58 -6.97
CA GLU A 110 -18.99 -3.64 -7.92
C GLU A 110 -18.25 -4.79 -7.21
N ILE A 111 -17.43 -4.50 -6.20
CA ILE A 111 -16.79 -5.53 -5.36
C ILE A 111 -17.85 -6.32 -4.59
N GLU A 112 -18.80 -5.62 -3.96
CA GLU A 112 -19.92 -6.21 -3.22
C GLU A 112 -20.80 -7.07 -4.12
N GLY A 113 -21.07 -6.59 -5.35
CA GLY A 113 -21.81 -7.36 -6.36
C GLY A 113 -21.15 -8.68 -6.77
N VAL A 114 -19.82 -8.73 -6.78
CA VAL A 114 -19.06 -9.95 -7.10
C VAL A 114 -18.99 -10.89 -5.89
N ARG A 115 -18.77 -10.34 -4.69
CA ARG A 115 -18.66 -11.13 -3.46
C ARG A 115 -20.02 -11.65 -2.97
N GLY A 116 -21.11 -10.99 -3.34
CA GLY A 116 -22.46 -11.28 -2.83
C GLY A 116 -22.72 -10.83 -1.39
N VAL A 117 -21.73 -10.16 -0.77
CA VAL A 117 -21.77 -9.63 0.60
C VAL A 117 -21.19 -8.23 0.66
N SER A 118 -21.63 -7.42 1.61
CA SER A 118 -21.11 -6.07 1.81
C SER A 118 -19.63 -6.09 2.19
N VAL A 119 -18.91 -5.04 1.79
CA VAL A 119 -17.51 -4.83 2.17
C VAL A 119 -17.49 -3.89 3.37
N SER A 120 -16.93 -4.33 4.49
CA SER A 120 -16.77 -3.49 5.67
C SER A 120 -15.95 -2.22 5.36
N SER A 121 -16.36 -1.09 5.95
CA SER A 121 -15.62 0.17 5.87
C SER A 121 -14.20 0.03 6.40
N THR A 122 -14.03 -0.80 7.44
CA THR A 122 -12.72 -1.11 8.04
C THR A 122 -11.80 -1.80 7.03
N ILE A 123 -12.30 -2.74 6.20
CA ILE A 123 -11.49 -3.39 5.16
C ILE A 123 -10.98 -2.35 4.16
N MET A 124 -11.86 -1.51 3.63
CA MET A 124 -11.46 -0.46 2.68
C MET A 124 -10.48 0.53 3.30
N LYS A 125 -10.72 0.94 4.55
CA LYS A 125 -9.83 1.82 5.30
C LYS A 125 -8.45 1.18 5.47
N THR A 126 -8.37 -0.07 5.92
CA THR A 126 -7.10 -0.79 6.06
C THR A 126 -6.33 -0.91 4.74
N LEU A 127 -7.01 -1.19 3.62
CA LEU A 127 -6.38 -1.29 2.31
C LEU A 127 -5.80 0.06 1.84
N LEU A 128 -6.50 1.17 2.14
CA LEU A 128 -6.03 2.54 1.85
C LEU A 128 -4.89 2.97 2.79
N GLU A 129 -4.99 2.70 4.10
CA GLU A 129 -3.96 3.01 5.10
C GLU A 129 -2.64 2.28 4.84
N ARG A 130 -2.72 1.04 4.35
CA ARG A 130 -1.55 0.28 3.92
C ARG A 130 -1.01 0.68 2.56
N GLU A 131 -1.67 1.63 1.92
CA GLU A 131 -1.35 2.07 0.56
C GLU A 131 -1.34 0.93 -0.47
N TRP A 132 -2.04 -0.19 -0.22
CA TRP A 132 -2.16 -1.25 -1.21
C TRP A 132 -3.16 -0.90 -2.30
N VAL A 133 -4.18 -0.14 -1.92
CA VAL A 133 -5.23 0.37 -2.82
C VAL A 133 -5.22 1.89 -2.77
N LYS A 134 -5.54 2.52 -3.88
CA LYS A 134 -5.69 3.98 -4.02
C LYS A 134 -6.96 4.32 -4.76
N VAL A 135 -7.52 5.49 -4.49
CA VAL A 135 -8.61 6.07 -5.27
C VAL A 135 -8.00 6.69 -6.54
N VAL A 136 -8.48 6.25 -7.70
CA VAL A 136 -8.01 6.74 -9.01
C VAL A 136 -9.02 7.66 -9.69
N GLY A 137 -10.22 7.81 -9.12
CA GLY A 137 -11.27 8.69 -9.63
C GLY A 137 -12.61 8.40 -8.97
N HIS A 138 -13.67 8.96 -9.55
CA HIS A 138 -15.05 8.72 -9.15
C HIS A 138 -15.88 8.42 -10.39
N ARG A 139 -16.91 7.57 -10.27
CA ARG A 139 -17.88 7.35 -11.35
C ARG A 139 -18.80 8.55 -11.49
N ASP A 140 -19.12 8.90 -12.71
CA ASP A 140 -20.08 9.98 -13.01
C ASP A 140 -21.53 9.44 -12.99
N VAL A 141 -21.95 9.01 -11.81
CA VAL A 141 -23.32 8.53 -11.51
C VAL A 141 -23.77 9.14 -10.18
N PRO A 142 -25.08 9.15 -9.87
CA PRO A 142 -25.57 9.62 -8.58
C PRO A 142 -24.79 8.96 -7.42
N GLY A 143 -24.40 9.76 -6.44
CA GLY A 143 -23.54 9.32 -5.33
C GLY A 143 -22.04 9.34 -5.61
N LYS A 144 -21.59 9.57 -6.87
CA LYS A 144 -20.17 9.69 -7.29
C LYS A 144 -19.24 8.71 -6.56
N PRO A 145 -19.47 7.38 -6.63
CA PRO A 145 -18.68 6.42 -5.88
C PRO A 145 -17.21 6.45 -6.32
N ALA A 146 -16.31 6.29 -5.35
CA ALA A 146 -14.87 6.21 -5.59
C ALA A 146 -14.52 4.96 -6.39
N ILE A 147 -13.53 5.10 -7.27
CA ILE A 147 -12.96 4.04 -8.10
C ILE A 147 -11.60 3.68 -7.51
N TYR A 148 -11.39 2.41 -7.27
CA TYR A 148 -10.19 1.87 -6.64
C TYR A 148 -9.30 1.13 -7.63
N ALA A 149 -7.99 1.24 -7.40
CA ALA A 149 -6.97 0.45 -8.10
C ALA A 149 -5.81 0.16 -7.14
N THR A 150 -4.99 -0.84 -7.45
CA THR A 150 -3.77 -1.13 -6.70
C THR A 150 -2.72 -0.03 -6.89
N SER A 151 -1.81 0.07 -5.92
CA SER A 151 -0.70 1.00 -5.92
C SER A 151 0.62 0.32 -6.31
N LYS A 152 1.72 1.09 -6.39
CA LYS A 152 3.07 0.52 -6.48
C LYS A 152 3.48 -0.19 -5.18
N THR A 153 3.06 0.32 -4.03
CA THR A 153 3.29 -0.29 -2.72
C THR A 153 2.72 -1.70 -2.64
N PHE A 154 1.53 -1.93 -3.24
CA PHE A 154 0.97 -3.28 -3.39
C PHE A 154 1.92 -4.21 -4.15
N LEU A 155 2.39 -3.80 -5.32
CA LEU A 155 3.30 -4.60 -6.14
C LEU A 155 4.60 -4.91 -5.39
N ASP A 156 5.17 -3.91 -4.73
CA ASP A 156 6.41 -4.08 -3.94
C ASP A 156 6.21 -5.02 -2.75
N TYR A 157 5.08 -4.92 -2.05
CA TYR A 157 4.77 -5.77 -0.91
C TYR A 157 4.64 -7.24 -1.31
N PHE A 158 3.97 -7.51 -2.44
CA PHE A 158 3.76 -8.86 -2.97
C PHE A 158 4.88 -9.35 -3.89
N ASN A 159 6.01 -8.65 -3.96
CA ASN A 159 7.17 -9.00 -4.81
C ASN A 159 6.85 -9.09 -6.31
N LEU A 160 5.97 -8.24 -6.81
CA LEU A 160 5.56 -8.19 -8.21
C LEU A 160 6.28 -7.02 -8.92
N LYS A 161 6.66 -7.21 -10.18
CA LYS A 161 7.17 -6.14 -11.05
C LYS A 161 6.01 -5.36 -11.66
N SER A 162 4.97 -6.10 -12.07
CA SER A 162 3.76 -5.58 -12.70
C SER A 162 2.54 -6.42 -12.32
N LEU A 163 1.35 -5.97 -12.69
CA LEU A 163 0.12 -6.74 -12.50
C LEU A 163 0.07 -8.02 -13.34
N GLU A 164 0.86 -8.09 -14.41
CA GLU A 164 0.98 -9.26 -15.26
C GLU A 164 1.63 -10.46 -14.57
N ASP A 165 2.40 -10.19 -13.50
CA ASP A 165 3.01 -11.23 -12.68
C ASP A 165 2.01 -11.91 -11.72
N LEU A 166 0.75 -11.44 -11.67
CA LEU A 166 -0.30 -12.08 -10.88
C LEU A 166 -0.65 -13.43 -11.49
N PRO A 167 -0.86 -14.49 -10.68
CA PRO A 167 -1.30 -15.79 -11.17
C PRO A 167 -2.60 -15.68 -11.96
N PRO A 168 -2.78 -16.38 -13.06
CA PRO A 168 -4.03 -16.34 -13.79
C PRO A 168 -5.19 -16.91 -12.94
N LEU A 169 -6.39 -16.32 -13.07
CA LEU A 169 -7.57 -16.72 -12.28
C LEU A 169 -7.91 -18.22 -12.38
N ALA A 170 -7.48 -18.89 -13.45
CA ALA A 170 -7.69 -20.32 -13.62
C ALA A 170 -6.89 -21.16 -12.59
N GLU A 171 -5.73 -20.69 -12.17
CA GLU A 171 -4.86 -21.36 -11.18
C GLU A 171 -5.36 -21.12 -9.75
N LEU A 172 -6.16 -20.06 -9.52
CA LEU A 172 -6.69 -19.71 -8.19
C LEU A 172 -7.89 -20.59 -7.75
N ARG A 173 -8.36 -21.50 -8.59
CA ARG A 173 -9.47 -22.42 -8.25
C ARG A 173 -9.11 -23.44 -7.15
N ASP A 174 -7.83 -23.59 -6.83
CA ASP A 174 -7.35 -24.48 -5.78
C ASP A 174 -7.04 -23.75 -4.45
N LEU A 175 -7.59 -22.55 -4.24
CA LEU A 175 -7.40 -21.79 -2.99
C LEU A 175 -7.88 -22.55 -1.74
N ASP A 176 -8.89 -23.40 -1.87
CA ASP A 176 -9.37 -24.23 -0.76
C ASP A 176 -8.29 -25.25 -0.35
N LYS A 177 -7.55 -25.80 -1.30
CA LYS A 177 -6.41 -26.69 -1.01
C LYS A 177 -5.23 -25.94 -0.39
N ILE A 178 -4.96 -24.71 -0.83
CA ILE A 178 -3.91 -23.85 -0.27
C ILE A 178 -4.25 -23.50 1.18
N ASN A 179 -5.52 -23.22 1.49
CA ASN A 179 -5.97 -22.97 2.85
C ASN A 179 -5.82 -24.23 3.73
N GLU A 180 -6.12 -25.41 3.22
CA GLU A 180 -5.96 -26.67 3.91
C GLU A 180 -4.46 -26.96 4.21
N GLU A 181 -3.57 -26.68 3.26
CA GLU A 181 -2.11 -26.76 3.46
C GLU A 181 -1.58 -25.72 4.45
N LEU A 182 -2.13 -24.50 4.46
CA LEU A 182 -1.79 -23.45 5.42
C LEU A 182 -2.27 -23.78 6.83
N GLU A 183 -3.47 -24.35 6.99
CA GLU A 183 -3.99 -24.82 8.27
C GLU A 183 -3.19 -26.01 8.81
N LEU A 184 -2.78 -26.94 7.95
CA LEU A 184 -1.89 -28.06 8.32
C LEU A 184 -0.47 -27.61 8.70
N ARG A 185 0.04 -26.56 8.09
CA ARG A 185 1.39 -26.04 8.33
C ARG A 185 1.49 -25.16 9.59
N TYR A 186 0.35 -24.60 10.03
CA TYR A 186 0.26 -23.71 11.19
C TYR A 186 -0.96 -24.00 12.06
N PRO A 187 -1.04 -25.18 12.73
CA PRO A 187 -2.22 -25.60 13.49
C PRO A 187 -2.53 -24.73 14.72
N ASP A 188 -1.53 -24.04 15.26
CA ASP A 188 -1.66 -23.22 16.50
C ASP A 188 -2.05 -21.76 16.24
N MET A 189 -2.59 -21.46 15.08
CA MET A 189 -3.00 -20.11 14.76
C MET A 189 -4.40 -19.82 15.33
N PRO A 190 -4.59 -18.85 16.24
CA PRO A 190 -5.93 -18.53 16.77
C PRO A 190 -6.87 -18.16 15.64
N LYS A 191 -7.99 -18.86 15.57
CA LYS A 191 -9.14 -18.50 14.72
C LYS A 191 -9.80 -17.30 15.42
N GLU A 192 -9.39 -16.08 15.09
CA GLU A 192 -10.13 -14.91 15.53
C GLU A 192 -11.49 -14.88 14.84
N ASN A 193 -12.52 -14.78 15.66
CA ASN A 193 -13.93 -14.79 15.30
C ASN A 193 -14.24 -13.72 14.25
N ILE A 194 -14.49 -14.17 13.03
CA ILE A 194 -14.89 -13.34 11.89
C ILE A 194 -16.34 -12.86 12.05
N GLU A 195 -17.12 -13.45 12.98
CA GLU A 195 -18.54 -13.15 13.19
C GLU A 195 -18.78 -11.89 14.04
N GLU A 196 -17.91 -11.54 14.99
CA GLU A 196 -18.11 -10.34 15.83
C GLU A 196 -17.85 -9.00 15.14
N ALA A 197 -17.02 -8.98 14.09
CA ALA A 197 -16.75 -7.74 13.33
C ALA A 197 -17.85 -7.40 12.30
N ALA A 198 -18.71 -8.37 11.96
CA ALA A 198 -19.79 -8.14 11.01
C ALA A 198 -21.10 -7.65 11.68
N GLU A 199 -21.29 -7.94 12.97
CA GLU A 199 -22.49 -7.52 13.71
C GLU A 199 -22.41 -6.13 14.35
N SER A 200 -21.19 -5.59 14.57
CA SER A 200 -21.03 -4.26 15.17
C SER A 200 -21.22 -3.10 14.19
N ASP A 201 -21.20 -3.35 12.89
CA ASP A 201 -21.31 -2.30 11.86
C ASP A 201 -22.75 -2.14 11.31
N ALA A 202 -23.70 -2.92 11.82
CA ALA A 202 -25.11 -2.88 11.38
C ALA A 202 -25.99 -1.89 12.17
N THR A 203 -25.46 -1.19 13.19
CA THR A 203 -26.27 -0.35 14.08
C THR A 203 -26.01 1.16 14.03
N ASP A 204 -25.11 1.64 13.16
CA ASP A 204 -24.77 3.09 13.15
C ASP A 204 -25.06 3.83 11.83
N ASP A 205 -26.03 3.38 11.04
CA ASP A 205 -26.44 4.09 9.80
C ASP A 205 -27.89 4.61 9.84
N THR A 206 -28.34 5.12 11.02
CA THR A 206 -29.58 5.88 11.13
C THR A 206 -29.41 7.18 11.92
N ALA A 207 -28.53 8.07 11.44
CA ALA A 207 -28.62 9.48 11.77
C ALA A 207 -29.03 10.26 10.49
N VAL A 208 -30.33 10.23 10.25
CA VAL A 208 -31.00 11.17 9.35
C VAL A 208 -30.86 12.57 9.96
N VAL A 209 -29.98 13.37 9.41
CA VAL A 209 -29.97 14.81 9.68
C VAL A 209 -31.11 15.43 8.90
N THR A 210 -32.24 15.61 9.57
CA THR A 210 -33.31 16.53 9.15
C THR A 210 -32.78 17.95 9.27
N LEU A 211 -32.49 18.58 8.13
CA LEU A 211 -32.38 20.01 8.02
C LEU A 211 -33.78 20.59 8.07
N GLU A 212 -34.17 21.06 9.21
CA GLU A 212 -35.34 21.95 9.36
C GLU A 212 -34.90 23.39 9.15
N SER A 213 -35.52 23.96 8.14
CA SER A 213 -35.53 25.39 7.79
C SER A 213 -36.05 26.23 8.96
N ALA A 214 -35.35 27.31 9.30
CA ALA A 214 -35.90 28.43 10.01
C ALA A 214 -35.57 29.72 9.24
N GLU A 215 -36.60 30.23 8.62
CA GLU A 215 -36.69 31.57 8.06
C GLU A 215 -36.74 32.63 9.16
N GLU A 216 -36.11 33.75 8.84
CA GLU A 216 -36.51 35.14 9.11
C GLU A 216 -37.13 35.53 10.45
N THR A 217 -36.51 36.45 11.13
CA THR A 217 -37.14 37.74 11.45
C THR A 217 -36.09 38.81 11.80
N THR A 218 -36.25 39.92 11.13
CA THR A 218 -35.70 41.25 11.28
C THR A 218 -36.03 41.87 12.64
N GLU A 219 -35.18 42.72 13.21
CA GLU A 219 -35.42 44.15 13.51
C GLU A 219 -34.42 44.72 14.50
N THR A 220 -33.74 45.71 14.04
CA THR A 220 -33.52 47.10 14.48
C THR A 220 -33.06 47.44 15.90
N ALA A 221 -32.21 48.44 15.83
CA ALA A 221 -31.92 49.56 16.75
C ALA A 221 -30.70 49.37 17.65
N ALA A 222 -29.83 50.19 17.47
CA ALA A 222 -29.46 51.57 17.72
C ALA A 222 -28.26 51.68 18.63
N GLU A 223 -27.29 52.32 18.11
CA GLU A 223 -26.68 53.58 18.56
C GLU A 223 -25.78 53.57 19.82
N GLU A 224 -24.72 54.23 19.58
CA GLU A 224 -23.88 55.13 20.40
C GLU A 224 -22.75 54.43 21.18
N ASP A 225 -21.58 54.91 21.27
CA ASP A 225 -20.88 56.16 20.95
C ASP A 225 -19.43 56.02 21.40
N ASN A 226 -18.60 56.78 20.79
CA ASN A 226 -17.45 57.50 21.30
C ASN A 226 -16.09 56.81 21.38
N SER A 227 -15.30 57.18 20.46
CA SER A 227 -14.25 58.20 20.48
C SER A 227 -12.92 57.87 21.16
N GLU A 228 -11.93 58.18 20.35
CA GLU A 228 -10.63 58.79 20.70
C GLU A 228 -9.65 57.96 21.53
N THR A 229 -8.47 57.78 21.08
CA THR A 229 -7.36 58.70 20.83
C THR A 229 -6.22 57.88 20.23
N GLN A 230 -5.71 58.13 19.08
CA GLN A 230 -4.61 58.97 18.64
C GLN A 230 -3.30 58.82 19.40
N GLU A 231 -2.30 58.62 18.57
CA GLU A 231 -0.91 59.10 18.65
C GLU A 231 0.03 58.25 19.52
N ALA A 232 1.18 57.98 19.15
CA ALA A 232 2.16 58.46 18.18
C ALA A 232 3.51 57.84 18.52
N LEU A 233 4.36 57.93 17.53
CA LEU A 233 5.83 58.05 17.58
C LEU A 233 6.65 56.77 17.75
N SER A 234 7.20 56.28 16.65
CA SER A 234 8.45 56.67 15.97
C SER A 234 9.69 56.50 16.79
N ALA A 235 10.58 55.81 16.13
CA ALA A 235 12.00 56.06 16.03
C ALA A 235 12.97 55.27 16.93
N GLU A 236 13.93 54.76 16.22
CA GLU A 236 15.38 54.63 16.53
C GLU A 236 15.80 53.50 17.50
N ASN A 237 16.39 52.47 16.97
CA ASN A 237 17.84 52.37 16.67
C ASN A 237 18.13 51.05 15.96
#